data_84ed95e2fded1e991a354c1fdba488fa
#
_entry.id   84ed95e2fded1e991a354c1fdba488fa
#
_cell.length_a   1.000
_cell.length_b   1.000
_cell.length_c   1.000
_cell.angle_alpha   90.00
_cell.angle_beta   90.00
_cell.angle_gamma   90.00
#
_symmetry.space_group_name_H-M   'P 1'
#
loop_
_entity.id
_entity.type
_entity.pdbx_description
1 polymer ?
#
loop_
_entity_poly.entity_id
_entity_poly.type
_entity_poly.pdbx_seq_one_letter_code
_entity_poly.pdbx_strand_id
1 'polypeptide(L)'
;MVCAKELNIPQISEYMKHMGITDEELEQLSDQMMDMMDGDSFEMGGSGTLPPFLQNMMKNMPNMPLFSGDNQNEGEETLPSEDLTAEQPKPSKKEKRKRKKDLKFLNNYCTNLSQKAEEGKMDAIIGRDKEIERVVQILCRRTKNNPCLIGEPGVGKTAIAEGIAQRIAAGQVPFYLKGKQVYLLDLTSLVAGTQFRGQFESRIKGLVNEVKQEGNIILFIDELHNLVGAGNSEGSMNAANILKPALSRGEVQVIGATTFEEYRKYIEKDAALERRFQPVTVKEPTVEDTIEVLNGIKKYYEQHHRVHISDAMVRLCAKLAERYITDRFLPDKAIDLMDESCACTCLRSPEISQYDTEKANLEQLEAKEKQMEEQTEEVDYEALAKLKGDMIRAKDRLAELQKKVDQVQVTEADLAKVIALWTGIPASKIQETEYTKLIALEDHLKARVIGQDEAVSALAKAIKRTRVQLTNKRRPASFIFVGPTV
;
A
#
# COMPACT_ATOMS: atom_id res chain seq x y z
N MET A 1 -2.24 -8.64 35.28
CA MET A 1 -1.52 -8.60 36.57
C MET A 1 -0.85 -9.94 36.89
N VAL A 2 -1.52 -11.07 36.78
CA VAL A 2 -0.92 -12.42 36.95
C VAL A 2 0.30 -12.64 36.07
N CYS A 3 0.25 -12.27 34.78
CA CYS A 3 1.39 -12.36 33.86
C CYS A 3 2.60 -11.49 34.25
N ALA A 4 2.41 -10.42 35.04
CA ALA A 4 3.51 -9.56 35.47
C ALA A 4 4.31 -10.17 36.63
N LYS A 5 3.69 -11.07 37.41
CA LYS A 5 4.36 -11.83 38.47
C LYS A 5 5.22 -12.97 37.91
N GLU A 6 4.75 -13.63 36.84
CA GLU A 6 5.52 -14.68 36.14
C GLU A 6 6.73 -14.11 35.39
N LEU A 7 6.65 -12.86 34.89
CA LEU A 7 7.74 -12.20 34.17
C LEU A 7 8.78 -11.50 35.09
N ASN A 8 8.60 -11.56 36.40
CA ASN A 8 9.55 -11.06 37.40
C ASN A 8 10.09 -9.64 37.15
N ILE A 9 9.20 -8.69 36.85
CA ILE A 9 9.55 -7.29 36.58
C ILE A 9 9.66 -6.53 37.92
N PRO A 10 10.87 -6.12 38.36
CA PRO A 10 11.10 -5.57 39.70
C PRO A 10 10.32 -4.29 40.01
N GLN A 11 10.08 -3.46 39.01
CA GLN A 11 9.39 -2.16 39.13
C GLN A 11 7.90 -2.29 39.49
N ILE A 12 7.23 -3.37 39.09
CA ILE A 12 5.82 -3.60 39.38
C ILE A 12 5.66 -4.18 40.79
N SER A 13 6.59 -5.01 41.24
CA SER A 13 6.62 -5.56 42.59
C SER A 13 6.82 -4.48 43.65
N GLU A 14 7.66 -3.48 43.37
CA GLU A 14 7.89 -2.34 44.28
C GLU A 14 6.68 -1.41 44.36
N TYR A 15 5.98 -1.19 43.23
CA TYR A 15 4.77 -0.37 43.17
C TYR A 15 3.60 -1.03 43.93
N MET A 16 3.50 -2.35 43.94
CA MET A 16 2.47 -3.10 44.65
C MET A 16 2.71 -3.11 46.17
N LYS A 17 3.97 -3.21 46.63
CA LYS A 17 4.32 -3.08 48.03
C LYS A 17 4.02 -1.69 48.58
N HIS A 18 4.16 -0.66 47.76
CA HIS A 18 3.81 0.72 48.15
C HIS A 18 2.30 0.95 48.28
N MET A 19 1.47 0.16 47.61
CA MET A 19 0.01 0.21 47.70
C MET A 19 -0.58 -0.67 48.81
N GLY A 20 0.25 -1.42 49.56
CA GLY A 20 -0.17 -2.21 50.72
C GLY A 20 -1.01 -3.44 50.37
N ILE A 21 -0.92 -3.95 49.11
CA ILE A 21 -1.66 -5.13 48.66
C ILE A 21 -0.78 -6.36 48.90
N THR A 22 -1.28 -7.32 49.68
CA THR A 22 -0.59 -8.58 49.93
C THR A 22 -0.76 -9.60 48.79
N ASP A 23 0.19 -10.52 48.67
CA ASP A 23 0.16 -11.57 47.63
C ASP A 23 -1.08 -12.47 47.73
N GLU A 24 -1.61 -12.67 48.97
CA GLU A 24 -2.84 -13.44 49.21
C GLU A 24 -4.12 -12.73 48.76
N GLU A 25 -4.15 -11.39 48.84
CA GLU A 25 -5.27 -10.59 48.31
C GLU A 25 -5.30 -10.55 46.79
N LEU A 26 -4.15 -10.68 46.15
CA LEU A 26 -4.03 -10.76 44.67
C LEU A 26 -4.50 -12.12 44.12
N GLU A 27 -4.24 -13.22 44.82
CA GLU A 27 -4.75 -14.54 44.45
C GLU A 27 -6.28 -14.60 44.58
N GLN A 28 -6.83 -14.10 45.68
CA GLN A 28 -8.27 -14.05 45.93
C GLN A 28 -8.99 -13.18 44.88
N LEU A 29 -8.38 -12.08 44.40
CA LEU A 29 -8.91 -11.24 43.32
C LEU A 29 -8.86 -11.92 41.97
N SER A 30 -7.85 -12.72 41.71
CA SER A 30 -7.71 -13.51 40.47
C SER A 30 -8.78 -14.60 40.39
N ASP A 31 -9.01 -15.32 41.51
CA ASP A 31 -10.01 -16.38 41.57
C ASP A 31 -11.44 -15.82 41.49
N GLN A 32 -11.74 -14.68 42.10
CA GLN A 32 -13.02 -14.01 41.98
C GLN A 32 -13.28 -13.45 40.57
N MET A 33 -12.25 -12.99 39.83
CA MET A 33 -12.39 -12.57 38.44
C MET A 33 -12.59 -13.78 37.48
N MET A 34 -11.99 -14.92 37.81
CA MET A 34 -12.17 -16.14 37.01
C MET A 34 -13.58 -16.72 37.20
N ASP A 35 -14.12 -16.74 38.40
CA ASP A 35 -15.52 -17.16 38.72
C ASP A 35 -16.55 -16.22 38.07
N MET A 36 -16.25 -14.93 37.92
CA MET A 36 -17.11 -13.96 37.20
C MET A 36 -17.10 -14.14 35.68
N MET A 37 -16.06 -14.75 35.10
CA MET A 37 -15.96 -14.98 33.66
C MET A 37 -16.58 -16.32 33.20
N ASP A 38 -16.80 -17.27 34.12
CA ASP A 38 -17.39 -18.60 33.81
C ASP A 38 -18.92 -18.65 34.00
N GLY A 39 -19.56 -17.58 34.48
CA GLY A 39 -21.00 -17.45 34.66
C GLY A 39 -21.70 -16.86 33.43
N ASP A 40 -22.34 -17.72 32.66
CA ASP A 40 -23.26 -17.41 31.55
C ASP A 40 -24.49 -16.67 32.09
N SER A 41 -24.45 -15.35 32.19
CA SER A 41 -25.59 -14.42 32.20
C SER A 41 -25.26 -13.09 32.92
N PHE A 42 -24.87 -12.10 32.15
CA PHE A 42 -24.84 -10.72 32.62
C PHE A 42 -26.09 -9.98 32.12
N GLU A 43 -27.20 -10.12 32.84
CA GLU A 43 -28.37 -9.23 32.72
C GLU A 43 -28.10 -7.93 33.50
N MET A 44 -27.98 -6.84 32.78
CA MET A 44 -27.83 -5.49 33.31
C MET A 44 -29.22 -4.90 33.61
N GLY A 45 -29.72 -5.11 34.83
CA GLY A 45 -30.97 -4.50 35.27
C GLY A 45 -31.26 -4.81 36.75
N GLY A 46 -30.99 -3.85 37.61
CA GLY A 46 -31.44 -3.92 39.01
C GLY A 46 -30.46 -3.31 40.03
N SER A 47 -30.92 -2.30 40.73
CA SER A 47 -30.34 -1.64 41.89
C SER A 47 -29.57 -2.60 42.79
N GLY A 48 -28.25 -2.64 42.68
CA GLY A 48 -27.36 -3.47 43.49
C GLY A 48 -26.18 -2.64 43.97
N THR A 49 -26.03 -2.57 45.28
CA THR A 49 -24.92 -1.95 46.01
C THR A 49 -23.58 -2.46 45.51
N LEU A 50 -22.69 -1.53 45.18
CA LEU A 50 -21.29 -1.80 44.77
C LEU A 50 -20.58 -2.68 45.85
N PRO A 51 -19.75 -3.64 45.43
CA PRO A 51 -18.98 -4.47 46.37
C PRO A 51 -18.14 -3.62 47.32
N PRO A 52 -17.97 -4.07 48.59
CA PRO A 52 -17.27 -3.29 49.64
C PRO A 52 -15.87 -2.82 49.29
N PHE A 53 -15.19 -3.54 48.41
CA PHE A 53 -13.86 -3.21 47.89
C PHE A 53 -13.86 -1.94 47.00
N LEU A 54 -14.81 -1.80 46.10
CA LEU A 54 -14.94 -0.60 45.25
C LEU A 54 -15.33 0.63 46.05
N GLN A 55 -16.09 0.45 47.15
CA GLN A 55 -16.41 1.55 48.06
C GLN A 55 -15.18 2.04 48.84
N ASN A 56 -14.27 1.16 49.26
CA ASN A 56 -13.02 1.54 49.92
C ASN A 56 -12.01 2.19 48.97
N MET A 57 -11.97 1.75 47.71
CA MET A 57 -11.10 2.34 46.67
C MET A 57 -11.53 3.78 46.30
N MET A 58 -12.84 4.06 46.29
CA MET A 58 -13.37 5.39 46.06
C MET A 58 -13.17 6.37 47.24
N LYS A 59 -13.03 5.87 48.49
CA LYS A 59 -12.76 6.71 49.66
C LYS A 59 -11.33 7.24 49.77
N ASN A 60 -10.38 6.58 49.10
CA ASN A 60 -8.95 6.92 49.18
C ASN A 60 -8.36 7.66 47.96
N MET A 61 -9.20 8.11 47.01
CA MET A 61 -8.77 8.97 45.90
C MET A 61 -9.22 10.41 46.13
N PRO A 62 -8.33 11.36 46.36
CA PRO A 62 -8.67 12.78 46.37
C PRO A 62 -8.77 13.30 44.94
N ASN A 63 -9.93 13.89 44.60
CA ASN A 63 -10.21 14.67 43.38
C ASN A 63 -10.44 13.91 42.07
N MET A 64 -11.65 13.32 41.90
CA MET A 64 -12.31 13.23 40.63
C MET A 64 -13.74 13.83 40.73
N PRO A 65 -14.20 14.66 39.75
CA PRO A 65 -15.56 15.21 39.80
C PRO A 65 -16.58 14.12 39.52
N LEU A 66 -17.45 13.86 40.44
CA LEU A 66 -18.60 12.95 40.36
C LEU A 66 -19.64 13.51 39.36
N PHE A 67 -20.15 12.61 38.58
CA PHE A 67 -21.43 12.79 37.89
C PHE A 67 -22.56 12.86 38.90
N SER A 68 -23.16 14.04 39.06
CA SER A 68 -24.48 14.20 39.68
C SER A 68 -25.51 14.38 38.57
N GLY A 69 -26.34 13.40 38.44
CA GLY A 69 -27.61 13.57 37.76
C GLY A 69 -28.61 14.15 38.74
N ASP A 70 -29.29 15.18 38.37
CA ASP A 70 -30.57 15.54 38.95
C ASP A 70 -31.58 15.96 37.91
N ASN A 71 -32.76 15.43 38.11
CA ASN A 71 -33.98 15.53 37.31
C ASN A 71 -34.76 16.80 37.66
N GLN A 72 -35.66 17.15 36.73
CA GLN A 72 -36.89 17.94 36.82
C GLN A 72 -36.77 19.44 36.48
N ASN A 73 -37.44 19.95 35.48
CA ASN A 73 -38.87 20.17 35.39
C ASN A 73 -39.27 20.89 34.08
N GLU A 74 -40.48 20.62 33.72
CA GLU A 74 -41.32 21.12 32.63
C GLU A 74 -41.40 22.67 32.49
N GLY A 75 -41.68 23.12 31.26
CA GLY A 75 -42.10 24.46 30.96
C GLY A 75 -42.21 24.73 29.47
N GLU A 76 -43.43 24.61 28.95
CA GLU A 76 -43.87 25.12 27.64
C GLU A 76 -43.60 26.62 27.52
N GLU A 77 -43.26 27.11 26.30
CA GLU A 77 -44.01 28.11 25.54
C GLU A 77 -43.23 28.69 24.35
N THR A 78 -43.94 28.66 23.21
CA THR A 78 -44.05 29.60 22.11
C THR A 78 -42.82 30.06 21.30
N LEU A 79 -42.92 29.74 20.01
CA LEU A 79 -42.27 30.37 18.85
C LEU A 79 -42.53 31.87 18.76
N PRO A 80 -41.61 32.61 18.17
CA PRO A 80 -41.89 33.17 16.83
C PRO A 80 -40.77 33.01 15.83
N SER A 81 -41.19 32.89 14.59
CA SER A 81 -40.47 32.91 13.33
C SER A 81 -39.73 34.23 13.10
N GLU A 82 -38.50 34.17 12.57
CA GLU A 82 -38.04 34.91 11.40
C GLU A 82 -36.52 34.86 11.22
N ASP A 83 -36.17 34.62 10.03
CA ASP A 83 -35.14 35.05 9.10
C ASP A 83 -33.89 34.21 8.87
N LEU A 84 -33.84 33.78 7.61
CA LEU A 84 -32.81 33.11 6.86
C LEU A 84 -31.59 34.02 6.63
N THR A 85 -30.46 33.67 7.23
CA THR A 85 -29.14 33.79 6.60
C THR A 85 -28.14 33.02 7.47
N ALA A 86 -27.88 31.75 7.16
CA ALA A 86 -26.88 30.96 7.86
C ALA A 86 -25.60 30.80 7.01
N GLU A 87 -24.61 31.63 7.29
CA GLU A 87 -23.21 31.29 7.02
C GLU A 87 -22.84 30.11 7.91
N GLN A 88 -22.42 28.98 7.29
CA GLN A 88 -21.94 27.85 8.00
C GLN A 88 -20.55 28.17 8.62
N PRO A 89 -20.34 28.02 9.92
CA PRO A 89 -19.05 28.24 10.54
C PRO A 89 -18.07 27.11 10.13
N LYS A 90 -16.90 27.49 9.59
CA LYS A 90 -15.78 26.58 9.35
C LYS A 90 -15.37 25.94 10.67
N PRO A 91 -15.20 24.60 10.74
CA PRO A 91 -14.84 23.92 11.99
C PRO A 91 -13.50 24.41 12.54
N SER A 92 -13.46 24.70 13.83
CA SER A 92 -12.27 25.23 14.50
C SER A 92 -11.16 24.18 14.56
N LYS A 93 -9.89 24.64 14.62
CA LYS A 93 -8.70 23.75 14.75
C LYS A 93 -8.77 22.80 15.96
N LYS A 94 -9.55 23.15 17.01
CA LYS A 94 -9.77 22.30 18.19
C LYS A 94 -10.70 21.13 17.93
N GLU A 95 -11.73 21.27 17.07
CA GLU A 95 -12.60 20.15 16.68
C GLU A 95 -11.90 19.17 15.75
N LYS A 96 -11.04 19.64 14.83
CA LYS A 96 -10.20 18.76 14.00
C LYS A 96 -9.22 17.93 14.83
N ARG A 97 -8.68 18.48 15.94
CA ARG A 97 -7.80 17.73 16.86
C ARG A 97 -8.55 16.71 17.74
N LYS A 98 -9.79 16.99 18.15
CA LYS A 98 -10.64 16.02 18.87
C LYS A 98 -11.05 14.85 17.96
N ARG A 99 -11.49 15.11 16.72
CA ARG A 99 -11.87 14.06 15.76
C ARG A 99 -10.73 13.09 15.43
N LYS A 100 -9.47 13.57 15.30
CA LYS A 100 -8.31 12.68 15.11
C LYS A 100 -8.02 11.73 16.29
N LYS A 101 -8.53 12.01 17.49
CA LYS A 101 -8.29 11.19 18.68
C LYS A 101 -9.26 10.01 18.81
N ASP A 102 -10.42 10.07 18.15
CA ASP A 102 -11.49 9.09 18.32
C ASP A 102 -11.53 7.98 17.25
N LEU A 103 -10.76 8.11 16.14
CA LEU A 103 -10.70 7.13 15.05
C LEU A 103 -9.64 6.03 15.33
N LYS A 104 -9.81 5.28 16.42
CA LYS A 104 -8.83 4.28 16.87
C LYS A 104 -8.66 3.13 15.89
N PHE A 105 -9.78 2.59 15.38
CA PHE A 105 -9.75 1.44 14.47
C PHE A 105 -9.21 1.83 13.08
N LEU A 106 -9.65 2.96 12.54
CA LEU A 106 -9.15 3.48 11.27
C LEU A 106 -7.66 3.78 11.30
N ASN A 107 -7.18 4.43 12.37
CA ASN A 107 -5.75 4.76 12.50
C ASN A 107 -4.86 3.53 12.72
N ASN A 108 -5.39 2.47 13.35
CA ASN A 108 -4.61 1.26 13.63
C ASN A 108 -4.61 0.26 12.47
N TYR A 109 -5.67 0.20 11.67
CA TYR A 109 -5.87 -0.83 10.66
C TYR A 109 -6.01 -0.31 9.23
N CYS A 110 -5.98 1.02 9.03
CA CYS A 110 -6.12 1.61 7.71
C CYS A 110 -5.05 2.68 7.47
N THR A 111 -4.60 2.75 6.22
CA THR A 111 -3.73 3.84 5.75
C THR A 111 -4.59 4.90 5.07
N ASN A 112 -4.48 6.16 5.50
CA ASN A 112 -5.22 7.27 4.88
C ASN A 112 -4.52 7.70 3.58
N LEU A 113 -5.08 7.28 2.43
CA LEU A 113 -4.56 7.64 1.11
C LEU A 113 -4.81 9.12 0.79
N SER A 114 -5.93 9.68 1.22
CA SER A 114 -6.23 11.11 0.98
C SER A 114 -5.24 12.02 1.71
N GLN A 115 -4.83 11.67 2.92
CA GLN A 115 -3.79 12.42 3.64
C GLN A 115 -2.43 12.31 2.94
N LYS A 116 -2.04 11.12 2.47
CA LYS A 116 -0.80 10.95 1.70
C LYS A 116 -0.81 11.77 0.41
N ALA A 117 -1.97 11.86 -0.26
CA ALA A 117 -2.15 12.68 -1.45
C ALA A 117 -2.00 14.19 -1.16
N GLU A 118 -2.61 14.67 -0.06
CA GLU A 118 -2.48 16.08 0.39
C GLU A 118 -1.03 16.43 0.77
N GLU A 119 -0.28 15.46 1.33
CA GLU A 119 1.13 15.61 1.70
C GLU A 119 2.08 15.50 0.48
N GLY A 120 1.57 15.17 -0.72
CA GLY A 120 2.39 14.99 -1.92
C GLY A 120 3.32 13.76 -1.88
N LYS A 121 3.02 12.78 -1.03
CA LYS A 121 3.82 11.56 -0.83
C LYS A 121 3.37 10.39 -1.70
N MET A 122 2.69 10.66 -2.79
CA MET A 122 2.19 9.64 -3.71
C MET A 122 2.76 9.87 -5.10
N ASP A 123 3.05 8.77 -5.79
CA ASP A 123 3.51 8.80 -7.17
C ASP A 123 2.41 9.28 -8.12
N ALA A 124 2.81 9.86 -9.25
CA ALA A 124 1.86 10.29 -10.26
C ALA A 124 1.19 9.08 -10.94
N ILE A 125 -0.13 9.07 -10.99
CA ILE A 125 -0.91 8.03 -11.66
C ILE A 125 -1.13 8.41 -13.12
N ILE A 126 -0.68 7.56 -14.04
CA ILE A 126 -0.67 7.81 -15.48
C ILE A 126 -1.41 6.69 -16.21
N GLY A 127 -2.17 7.03 -17.25
CA GLY A 127 -2.78 6.07 -18.17
C GLY A 127 -4.01 5.32 -17.63
N ARG A 128 -4.60 5.75 -16.51
CA ARG A 128 -5.78 5.11 -15.87
C ARG A 128 -7.00 6.02 -15.77
N ASP A 129 -7.05 7.08 -16.55
CA ASP A 129 -8.11 8.08 -16.50
C ASP A 129 -9.50 7.48 -16.74
N LYS A 130 -9.66 6.58 -17.70
CA LYS A 130 -10.93 5.93 -18.04
C LYS A 130 -11.47 5.07 -16.90
N GLU A 131 -10.60 4.29 -16.28
CA GLU A 131 -10.96 3.45 -15.14
C GLU A 131 -11.31 4.31 -13.93
N ILE A 132 -10.52 5.34 -13.63
CA ILE A 132 -10.78 6.30 -12.54
C ILE A 132 -12.11 7.01 -12.75
N GLU A 133 -12.39 7.52 -13.95
CA GLU A 133 -13.68 8.15 -14.28
C GLU A 133 -14.84 7.18 -14.08
N ARG A 134 -14.68 5.92 -14.50
CA ARG A 134 -15.69 4.89 -14.31
C ARG A 134 -15.96 4.60 -12.85
N VAL A 135 -14.91 4.52 -12.02
CA VAL A 135 -15.04 4.35 -10.57
C VAL A 135 -15.74 5.55 -9.95
N VAL A 136 -15.35 6.78 -10.30
CA VAL A 136 -16.02 8.01 -9.84
C VAL A 136 -17.50 8.00 -10.20
N GLN A 137 -17.87 7.62 -11.43
CA GLN A 137 -19.29 7.49 -11.84
C GLN A 137 -20.03 6.50 -10.96
N ILE A 138 -19.44 5.34 -10.64
CA ILE A 138 -20.07 4.32 -9.81
C ILE A 138 -20.24 4.81 -8.39
N LEU A 139 -19.21 5.45 -7.80
CA LEU A 139 -19.27 6.02 -6.45
C LEU A 139 -20.39 7.07 -6.29
N CYS A 140 -20.73 7.79 -7.35
CA CYS A 140 -21.81 8.78 -7.36
C CYS A 140 -23.20 8.18 -7.56
N ARG A 141 -23.35 6.87 -7.78
CA ARG A 141 -24.67 6.24 -7.97
C ARG A 141 -25.44 6.15 -6.66
N ARG A 142 -26.77 6.17 -6.75
CA ARG A 142 -27.66 5.97 -5.61
C ARG A 142 -27.64 4.53 -5.07
N THR A 143 -27.50 3.55 -5.95
CA THR A 143 -27.45 2.11 -5.64
C THR A 143 -26.35 1.47 -6.44
N LYS A 144 -25.81 0.33 -5.99
CA LYS A 144 -24.62 -0.33 -6.57
C LYS A 144 -23.46 0.66 -6.71
N ASN A 145 -23.21 1.42 -5.64
CA ASN A 145 -22.22 2.47 -5.58
C ASN A 145 -20.85 2.02 -5.05
N ASN A 146 -20.63 0.71 -4.99
CA ASN A 146 -19.34 0.12 -4.62
C ASN A 146 -18.68 -0.48 -5.87
N PRO A 147 -17.66 0.19 -6.45
CA PRO A 147 -16.90 -0.38 -7.56
C PRO A 147 -16.04 -1.56 -7.08
N CYS A 148 -15.93 -2.59 -7.92
CA CYS A 148 -14.99 -3.68 -7.74
C CYS A 148 -14.04 -3.72 -8.93
N LEU A 149 -12.76 -3.40 -8.71
CA LEU A 149 -11.70 -3.44 -9.71
C LEU A 149 -11.31 -4.91 -9.95
N ILE A 150 -11.49 -5.38 -11.18
CA ILE A 150 -11.24 -6.76 -11.56
C ILE A 150 -10.15 -6.78 -12.61
N GLY A 151 -9.06 -7.49 -12.33
CA GLY A 151 -7.94 -7.62 -13.25
C GLY A 151 -6.85 -8.52 -12.69
N GLU A 152 -5.91 -8.87 -13.53
CA GLU A 152 -4.76 -9.70 -13.16
C GLU A 152 -3.88 -9.03 -12.11
N PRO A 153 -3.06 -9.78 -11.36
CA PRO A 153 -2.08 -9.20 -10.45
C PRO A 153 -1.11 -8.27 -11.20
N GLY A 154 -0.70 -7.16 -10.58
CA GLY A 154 0.29 -6.26 -11.18
C GLY A 154 -0.24 -5.31 -12.28
N VAL A 155 -1.55 -5.34 -12.64
CA VAL A 155 -2.09 -4.41 -13.65
C VAL A 155 -2.34 -2.98 -13.12
N GLY A 156 -2.09 -2.70 -11.85
CA GLY A 156 -2.23 -1.37 -11.25
C GLY A 156 -3.61 -1.08 -10.67
N LYS A 157 -4.30 -2.07 -10.06
CA LYS A 157 -5.59 -1.86 -9.38
C LYS A 157 -5.47 -0.89 -8.20
N THR A 158 -4.43 -1.03 -7.41
CA THR A 158 -4.17 -0.16 -6.24
C THR A 158 -3.88 1.28 -6.67
N ALA A 159 -3.15 1.48 -7.77
CA ALA A 159 -2.88 2.79 -8.35
C ALA A 159 -4.19 3.55 -8.72
N ILE A 160 -5.25 2.85 -9.17
CA ILE A 160 -6.54 3.49 -9.43
C ILE A 160 -7.15 4.08 -8.16
N ALA A 161 -7.08 3.37 -7.02
CA ALA A 161 -7.57 3.87 -5.74
C ALA A 161 -6.76 5.09 -5.25
N GLU A 162 -5.46 5.05 -5.44
CA GLU A 162 -4.55 6.17 -5.18
C GLU A 162 -4.87 7.37 -6.06
N GLY A 163 -5.12 7.15 -7.36
CA GLY A 163 -5.54 8.21 -8.30
C GLY A 163 -6.86 8.87 -7.92
N ILE A 164 -7.81 8.10 -7.38
CA ILE A 164 -9.06 8.63 -6.84
C ILE A 164 -8.78 9.54 -5.63
N ALA A 165 -7.92 9.09 -4.71
CA ALA A 165 -7.52 9.87 -3.55
C ALA A 165 -6.86 11.20 -3.96
N GLN A 166 -5.97 11.18 -4.95
CA GLN A 166 -5.33 12.37 -5.52
C GLN A 166 -6.35 13.33 -6.15
N ARG A 167 -7.31 12.82 -6.95
CA ARG A 167 -8.36 13.65 -7.55
C ARG A 167 -9.29 14.26 -6.50
N ILE A 168 -9.60 13.52 -5.42
CA ILE A 168 -10.39 14.06 -4.30
C ILE A 168 -9.61 15.17 -3.59
N ALA A 169 -8.33 14.97 -3.29
CA ALA A 169 -7.47 15.97 -2.66
C ALA A 169 -7.31 17.23 -3.54
N ALA A 170 -7.18 17.06 -4.86
CA ALA A 170 -7.11 18.16 -5.82
C ALA A 170 -8.48 18.83 -6.08
N GLY A 171 -9.58 18.30 -5.53
CA GLY A 171 -10.93 18.82 -5.77
C GLY A 171 -11.50 18.55 -7.17
N GLN A 172 -10.84 17.70 -7.97
CA GLN A 172 -11.20 17.33 -9.34
C GLN A 172 -12.24 16.21 -9.40
N VAL A 173 -13.25 16.29 -8.55
CA VAL A 173 -14.31 15.28 -8.41
C VAL A 173 -15.69 15.94 -8.31
N PRO A 174 -16.77 15.22 -8.67
CA PRO A 174 -18.13 15.70 -8.47
C PRO A 174 -18.42 16.08 -7.02
N PHE A 175 -19.41 16.95 -6.81
CA PHE A 175 -19.77 17.47 -5.50
C PHE A 175 -19.97 16.38 -4.43
N TYR A 176 -20.57 15.24 -4.79
CA TYR A 176 -20.80 14.11 -3.88
C TYR A 176 -19.55 13.48 -3.29
N LEU A 177 -18.41 13.63 -3.97
CA LEU A 177 -17.12 13.07 -3.52
C LEU A 177 -16.20 14.14 -2.88
N LYS A 178 -16.59 15.42 -2.92
CA LYS A 178 -15.81 16.48 -2.27
C LYS A 178 -15.81 16.28 -0.75
N GLY A 179 -14.61 16.31 -0.17
CA GLY A 179 -14.42 16.12 1.28
C GLY A 179 -14.52 14.67 1.75
N LYS A 180 -14.72 13.70 0.85
CA LYS A 180 -14.55 12.29 1.19
C LYS A 180 -13.08 11.94 1.35
N GLN A 181 -12.81 10.92 2.15
CA GLN A 181 -11.46 10.42 2.42
C GLN A 181 -11.40 8.94 2.02
N VAL A 182 -10.32 8.56 1.35
CA VAL A 182 -10.05 7.17 0.95
C VAL A 182 -9.07 6.55 1.94
N TYR A 183 -9.46 5.43 2.53
CA TYR A 183 -8.64 4.64 3.44
C TYR A 183 -8.37 3.26 2.86
N LEU A 184 -7.11 2.89 2.77
CA LEU A 184 -6.68 1.53 2.43
C LEU A 184 -6.76 0.66 3.68
N LEU A 185 -7.58 -0.39 3.63
CA LEU A 185 -7.72 -1.36 4.72
C LEU A 185 -6.58 -2.39 4.67
N ASP A 186 -5.83 -2.50 5.76
CA ASP A 186 -4.83 -3.55 5.94
C ASP A 186 -5.47 -4.75 6.66
N LEU A 187 -5.79 -5.78 5.87
CA LEU A 187 -6.36 -7.02 6.38
C LEU A 187 -5.40 -7.80 7.26
N THR A 188 -4.10 -7.71 6.99
CA THR A 188 -3.07 -8.41 7.75
C THR A 188 -2.99 -7.88 9.16
N SER A 189 -2.98 -6.56 9.32
CA SER A 189 -3.00 -5.89 10.63
C SER A 189 -4.29 -6.16 11.42
N LEU A 190 -5.43 -6.31 10.72
CA LEU A 190 -6.70 -6.68 11.36
C LEU A 190 -6.68 -8.08 11.98
N VAL A 191 -6.03 -9.05 11.32
CA VAL A 191 -5.92 -10.44 11.77
C VAL A 191 -4.79 -10.62 12.77
N ALA A 192 -3.71 -9.85 12.66
CA ALA A 192 -2.53 -9.98 13.51
C ALA A 192 -2.89 -9.90 15.01
N GLY A 193 -2.40 -10.87 15.80
CA GLY A 193 -2.61 -10.94 17.23
C GLY A 193 -4.04 -11.30 17.68
N THR A 194 -4.90 -11.75 16.76
CA THR A 194 -6.22 -12.30 17.13
C THR A 194 -6.09 -13.81 17.37
N GLN A 195 -6.20 -14.22 18.62
CA GLN A 195 -6.22 -15.66 18.99
C GLN A 195 -7.61 -16.26 18.88
N PHE A 196 -8.65 -15.45 19.04
CA PHE A 196 -10.05 -15.87 19.02
C PHE A 196 -10.85 -15.14 17.93
N ARG A 197 -11.77 -15.87 17.32
CA ARG A 197 -12.69 -15.35 16.29
C ARG A 197 -13.42 -14.07 16.73
N GLY A 198 -13.86 -14.00 17.97
CA GLY A 198 -14.59 -12.84 18.50
C GLY A 198 -13.77 -11.54 18.52
N GLN A 199 -12.44 -11.62 18.67
CA GLN A 199 -11.58 -10.44 18.64
C GLN A 199 -11.51 -9.82 17.25
N PHE A 200 -11.37 -10.62 16.21
CA PHE A 200 -11.40 -10.18 14.82
C PHE A 200 -12.75 -9.57 14.45
N GLU A 201 -13.85 -10.25 14.82
CA GLU A 201 -15.20 -9.73 14.59
C GLU A 201 -15.44 -8.40 15.30
N SER A 202 -14.95 -8.24 16.53
CA SER A 202 -15.04 -7.00 17.28
C SER A 202 -14.25 -5.86 16.62
N ARG A 203 -13.05 -6.13 16.09
CA ARG A 203 -12.25 -5.14 15.35
C ARG A 203 -12.96 -4.66 14.10
N ILE A 204 -13.51 -5.58 13.29
CA ILE A 204 -14.27 -5.21 12.08
C ILE A 204 -15.54 -4.45 12.42
N LYS A 205 -16.29 -4.88 13.46
CA LYS A 205 -17.47 -4.15 13.92
C LYS A 205 -17.11 -2.72 14.37
N GLY A 206 -16.01 -2.57 15.13
CA GLY A 206 -15.49 -1.27 15.54
C GLY A 206 -15.14 -0.39 14.33
N LEU A 207 -14.39 -0.91 13.36
CA LEU A 207 -14.05 -0.22 12.12
C LEU A 207 -15.28 0.23 11.33
N VAL A 208 -16.23 -0.68 11.10
CA VAL A 208 -17.48 -0.37 10.39
C VAL A 208 -18.27 0.72 11.11
N ASN A 209 -18.32 0.69 12.44
CA ASN A 209 -19.01 1.72 13.22
C ASN A 209 -18.32 3.09 13.13
N GLU A 210 -16.98 3.15 13.15
CA GLU A 210 -16.24 4.40 12.93
C GLU A 210 -16.50 4.98 11.54
N VAL A 211 -16.46 4.14 10.48
CA VAL A 211 -16.75 4.55 9.11
C VAL A 211 -18.19 5.08 8.97
N LYS A 212 -19.17 4.44 9.64
CA LYS A 212 -20.55 4.89 9.68
C LYS A 212 -20.72 6.24 10.35
N GLN A 213 -20.06 6.45 11.48
CA GLN A 213 -20.15 7.70 12.26
C GLN A 213 -19.56 8.88 11.51
N GLU A 214 -18.45 8.68 10.83
CA GLU A 214 -17.80 9.73 10.02
C GLU A 214 -18.57 10.04 8.73
N GLY A 215 -19.15 9.03 8.06
CA GLY A 215 -20.00 9.17 6.88
C GLY A 215 -19.31 9.70 5.60
N ASN A 216 -18.06 10.16 5.71
CA ASN A 216 -17.27 10.72 4.62
C ASN A 216 -16.13 9.81 4.17
N ILE A 217 -16.11 8.55 4.62
CA ILE A 217 -15.03 7.60 4.37
C ILE A 217 -15.41 6.65 3.24
N ILE A 218 -14.45 6.38 2.36
CA ILE A 218 -14.47 5.33 1.35
C ILE A 218 -13.36 4.35 1.72
N LEU A 219 -13.70 3.09 1.96
CA LEU A 219 -12.73 2.04 2.22
C LEU A 219 -12.26 1.45 0.90
N PHE A 220 -10.94 1.42 0.67
CA PHE A 220 -10.35 0.60 -0.37
C PHE A 220 -9.87 -0.71 0.24
N ILE A 221 -10.33 -1.82 -0.32
CA ILE A 221 -10.01 -3.17 0.14
C ILE A 221 -9.33 -3.89 -1.01
N ASP A 222 -8.02 -4.06 -0.88
CA ASP A 222 -7.28 -4.90 -1.81
C ASP A 222 -7.52 -6.38 -1.47
N GLU A 223 -7.45 -7.24 -2.46
CA GLU A 223 -7.76 -8.67 -2.32
C GLU A 223 -9.10 -8.92 -1.60
N LEU A 224 -10.16 -8.24 -2.04
CA LEU A 224 -11.51 -8.30 -1.45
C LEU A 224 -11.98 -9.74 -1.19
N HIS A 225 -11.53 -10.70 -1.99
CA HIS A 225 -11.83 -12.12 -1.86
C HIS A 225 -11.36 -12.72 -0.52
N ASN A 226 -10.30 -12.19 0.08
CA ASN A 226 -9.81 -12.65 1.39
C ASN A 226 -10.84 -12.36 2.51
N LEU A 227 -11.57 -11.26 2.40
CA LEU A 227 -12.67 -10.94 3.33
C LEU A 227 -13.88 -11.85 3.15
N VAL A 228 -14.14 -12.30 1.91
CA VAL A 228 -15.33 -13.09 1.55
C VAL A 228 -15.05 -14.57 1.61
N GLY A 229 -13.85 -15.00 1.17
CA GLY A 229 -13.47 -16.40 1.03
C GLY A 229 -13.02 -17.08 2.33
N ALA A 230 -12.65 -16.30 3.32
CA ALA A 230 -12.23 -16.81 4.63
C ALA A 230 -13.32 -17.61 5.39
N GLY A 231 -14.51 -17.81 4.81
CA GLY A 231 -15.66 -18.47 5.43
C GLY A 231 -15.87 -19.96 5.11
N ASN A 232 -15.07 -20.56 4.24
CA ASN A 232 -15.35 -21.91 3.73
C ASN A 232 -14.60 -23.06 4.43
N SER A 233 -13.67 -22.78 5.33
CA SER A 233 -13.05 -23.76 6.20
C SER A 233 -13.67 -23.69 7.60
N GLU A 234 -13.96 -24.84 8.21
CA GLU A 234 -14.43 -24.94 9.60
C GLU A 234 -13.45 -24.19 10.51
N GLY A 235 -13.92 -23.07 11.10
CA GLY A 235 -13.11 -22.19 11.94
C GLY A 235 -12.63 -20.87 11.30
N SER A 236 -12.91 -20.61 10.02
CA SER A 236 -12.44 -19.38 9.35
C SER A 236 -13.32 -18.16 9.69
N MET A 237 -12.63 -17.02 9.79
CA MET A 237 -13.19 -15.73 10.18
C MET A 237 -14.04 -15.12 9.05
N ASN A 238 -15.35 -14.99 9.25
CA ASN A 238 -16.27 -14.58 8.19
C ASN A 238 -16.55 -13.07 8.28
N ALA A 239 -15.57 -12.24 7.87
CA ALA A 239 -15.68 -10.78 7.85
C ALA A 239 -16.81 -10.29 6.91
N ALA A 240 -17.09 -11.05 5.86
CA ALA A 240 -18.18 -10.74 4.93
C ALA A 240 -19.54 -10.63 5.63
N ASN A 241 -19.82 -11.48 6.59
CA ASN A 241 -21.12 -11.46 7.29
C ASN A 241 -21.33 -10.18 8.12
N ILE A 242 -20.25 -9.51 8.53
CA ILE A 242 -20.31 -8.23 9.26
C ILE A 242 -20.46 -7.07 8.27
N LEU A 243 -19.75 -7.12 7.14
CA LEU A 243 -19.79 -6.06 6.12
C LEU A 243 -21.06 -6.10 5.27
N LYS A 244 -21.61 -7.29 4.96
CA LYS A 244 -22.82 -7.44 4.14
C LYS A 244 -24.01 -6.59 4.61
N PRO A 245 -24.37 -6.54 5.89
CA PRO A 245 -25.47 -5.69 6.37
C PRO A 245 -25.19 -4.20 6.15
N ALA A 246 -23.95 -3.74 6.42
CA ALA A 246 -23.56 -2.35 6.27
C ALA A 246 -23.55 -1.93 4.78
N LEU A 247 -23.01 -2.76 3.89
CA LEU A 247 -23.05 -2.58 2.44
C LEU A 247 -24.50 -2.61 1.91
N SER A 248 -25.32 -3.52 2.45
CA SER A 248 -26.72 -3.66 2.04
C SER A 248 -27.57 -2.44 2.35
N ARG A 249 -27.29 -1.78 3.48
CA ARG A 249 -27.98 -0.55 3.89
C ARG A 249 -27.36 0.71 3.30
N GLY A 250 -26.22 0.59 2.60
CA GLY A 250 -25.50 1.75 2.05
C GLY A 250 -24.82 2.62 3.12
N GLU A 251 -24.56 2.04 4.29
CA GLU A 251 -23.96 2.72 5.44
C GLU A 251 -22.44 2.89 5.28
N VAL A 252 -21.81 2.04 4.47
CA VAL A 252 -20.38 2.04 4.15
C VAL A 252 -20.21 2.01 2.64
N GLN A 253 -19.29 2.78 2.13
CA GLN A 253 -18.90 2.82 0.72
C GLN A 253 -17.52 2.17 0.57
N VAL A 254 -17.42 1.22 -0.37
CA VAL A 254 -16.23 0.38 -0.55
C VAL A 254 -15.79 0.38 -2.02
N ILE A 255 -14.49 0.48 -2.24
CA ILE A 255 -13.83 0.13 -3.50
C ILE A 255 -13.12 -1.20 -3.25
N GLY A 256 -13.50 -2.26 -3.94
CA GLY A 256 -12.82 -3.56 -3.85
C GLY A 256 -11.85 -3.75 -5.01
N ALA A 257 -10.79 -4.53 -4.80
CA ALA A 257 -9.92 -5.03 -5.86
C ALA A 257 -9.77 -6.55 -5.74
N THR A 258 -9.78 -7.26 -6.87
CA THR A 258 -9.65 -8.72 -6.92
C THR A 258 -9.26 -9.19 -8.32
N THR A 259 -8.99 -10.49 -8.49
CA THR A 259 -8.77 -11.11 -9.80
C THR A 259 -10.08 -11.58 -10.44
N PHE A 260 -10.04 -11.94 -11.74
CA PHE A 260 -11.22 -12.45 -12.45
C PHE A 260 -11.72 -13.77 -11.86
N GLU A 261 -10.82 -14.69 -11.52
CA GLU A 261 -11.16 -16.01 -10.97
C GLU A 261 -11.81 -15.87 -9.62
N GLU A 262 -11.24 -15.05 -8.74
CA GLU A 262 -11.71 -14.84 -7.39
C GLU A 262 -13.03 -14.07 -7.34
N TYR A 263 -13.22 -13.08 -8.23
CA TYR A 263 -14.50 -12.40 -8.37
C TYR A 263 -15.62 -13.38 -8.68
N ARG A 264 -15.43 -14.26 -9.67
CA ARG A 264 -16.42 -15.29 -10.04
C ARG A 264 -16.66 -16.30 -8.92
N LYS A 265 -15.61 -16.67 -8.20
CA LYS A 265 -15.67 -17.69 -7.15
C LYS A 265 -16.36 -17.19 -5.88
N TYR A 266 -16.12 -15.94 -5.49
CA TYR A 266 -16.51 -15.44 -4.16
C TYR A 266 -17.55 -14.31 -4.19
N ILE A 267 -17.54 -13.44 -5.19
CA ILE A 267 -18.41 -12.26 -5.23
C ILE A 267 -19.66 -12.55 -6.08
N GLU A 268 -19.50 -13.07 -7.27
CA GLU A 268 -20.59 -13.33 -8.23
C GLU A 268 -21.55 -14.42 -7.72
N LYS A 269 -21.06 -15.40 -6.96
CA LYS A 269 -21.88 -16.46 -6.35
C LYS A 269 -22.68 -15.97 -5.14
N ASP A 270 -22.32 -14.86 -4.54
CA ASP A 270 -23.02 -14.30 -3.38
C ASP A 270 -24.00 -13.21 -3.84
N ALA A 271 -25.28 -13.55 -3.95
CA ALA A 271 -26.32 -12.65 -4.42
C ALA A 271 -26.43 -11.32 -3.63
N ALA A 272 -26.00 -11.29 -2.37
CA ALA A 272 -26.00 -10.08 -1.56
C ALA A 272 -24.88 -9.14 -1.96
N LEU A 273 -23.70 -9.66 -2.28
CA LEU A 273 -22.55 -8.87 -2.73
C LEU A 273 -22.67 -8.48 -4.19
N GLU A 274 -23.07 -9.38 -5.08
CA GLU A 274 -23.29 -9.13 -6.50
C GLU A 274 -24.21 -7.92 -6.74
N ARG A 275 -25.29 -7.81 -5.96
CA ARG A 275 -26.23 -6.67 -6.04
C ARG A 275 -25.65 -5.38 -5.53
N ARG A 276 -24.50 -5.35 -4.86
CA ARG A 276 -23.90 -4.17 -4.24
C ARG A 276 -22.64 -3.71 -4.93
N PHE A 277 -21.87 -4.65 -5.47
CA PHE A 277 -20.68 -4.32 -6.22
C PHE A 277 -20.96 -4.14 -7.72
N GLN A 278 -20.27 -3.19 -8.31
CA GLN A 278 -20.28 -2.97 -9.76
C GLN A 278 -18.89 -3.28 -10.31
N PRO A 279 -18.74 -4.30 -11.18
CA PRO A 279 -17.44 -4.64 -11.74
C PRO A 279 -16.89 -3.55 -12.65
N VAL A 280 -15.59 -3.30 -12.52
CA VAL A 280 -14.79 -2.43 -13.38
C VAL A 280 -13.58 -3.24 -13.81
N THR A 281 -13.54 -3.60 -15.10
CA THR A 281 -12.43 -4.39 -15.64
C THR A 281 -11.20 -3.51 -15.83
N VAL A 282 -10.10 -3.88 -15.18
CA VAL A 282 -8.79 -3.27 -15.34
C VAL A 282 -7.96 -4.18 -16.23
N LYS A 283 -7.74 -3.76 -17.48
CA LYS A 283 -6.95 -4.52 -18.46
C LYS A 283 -5.46 -4.24 -18.28
N GLU A 284 -4.65 -5.21 -18.72
CA GLU A 284 -3.21 -4.98 -18.90
C GLU A 284 -3.00 -3.82 -19.87
N PRO A 285 -2.17 -2.82 -19.54
CA PRO A 285 -1.85 -1.72 -20.43
C PRO A 285 -1.04 -2.20 -21.63
N THR A 286 -1.08 -1.43 -22.73
CA THR A 286 -0.21 -1.68 -23.89
C THR A 286 1.24 -1.33 -23.56
N VAL A 287 2.18 -1.74 -24.43
CA VAL A 287 3.60 -1.35 -24.27
C VAL A 287 3.74 0.17 -24.32
N GLU A 288 3.00 0.83 -25.20
CA GLU A 288 2.98 2.29 -25.34
C GLU A 288 2.49 2.98 -24.08
N ASP A 289 1.35 2.53 -23.52
CA ASP A 289 0.82 3.04 -22.25
C ASP A 289 1.82 2.79 -21.09
N THR A 290 2.48 1.63 -21.11
CA THR A 290 3.50 1.29 -20.11
C THR A 290 4.72 2.22 -20.21
N ILE A 291 5.15 2.57 -21.42
CA ILE A 291 6.25 3.55 -21.61
C ILE A 291 5.87 4.91 -21.02
N GLU A 292 4.62 5.35 -21.19
CA GLU A 292 4.13 6.59 -20.59
C GLU A 292 4.15 6.52 -19.06
N VAL A 293 3.67 5.40 -18.50
CA VAL A 293 3.72 5.16 -17.04
C VAL A 293 5.16 5.22 -16.54
N LEU A 294 6.07 4.46 -17.13
CA LEU A 294 7.48 4.42 -16.73
C LEU A 294 8.14 5.80 -16.83
N ASN A 295 7.87 6.57 -17.89
CA ASN A 295 8.39 7.94 -18.04
C ASN A 295 7.89 8.87 -16.92
N GLY A 296 6.67 8.67 -16.47
CA GLY A 296 6.10 9.47 -15.38
C GLY A 296 6.70 9.18 -14.01
N ILE A 297 7.05 7.90 -13.77
CA ILE A 297 7.57 7.47 -12.48
C ILE A 297 9.10 7.40 -12.42
N LYS A 298 9.82 7.40 -13.56
CA LYS A 298 11.28 7.21 -13.62
C LYS A 298 12.05 8.14 -12.68
N LYS A 299 11.59 9.38 -12.52
CA LYS A 299 12.26 10.37 -11.65
C LYS A 299 12.38 9.94 -10.18
N TYR A 300 11.42 9.15 -9.70
CA TYR A 300 11.44 8.64 -8.32
C TYR A 300 12.53 7.58 -8.16
N TYR A 301 12.68 6.71 -9.17
CA TYR A 301 13.73 5.69 -9.21
C TYR A 301 15.11 6.28 -9.45
N GLU A 302 15.22 7.28 -10.34
CA GLU A 302 16.44 8.05 -10.55
C GLU A 302 16.93 8.73 -9.26
N GLN A 303 16.02 9.33 -8.49
CA GLN A 303 16.35 9.94 -7.21
C GLN A 303 16.74 8.93 -6.14
N HIS A 304 16.04 7.77 -6.09
CA HIS A 304 16.29 6.73 -5.10
C HIS A 304 17.66 6.07 -5.32
N HIS A 305 17.94 5.65 -6.55
CA HIS A 305 19.17 4.95 -6.90
C HIS A 305 20.32 5.87 -7.33
N ARG A 306 20.06 7.16 -7.51
CA ARG A 306 21.04 8.16 -8.00
C ARG A 306 21.66 7.78 -9.34
N VAL A 307 20.85 7.26 -10.24
CA VAL A 307 21.22 6.89 -11.60
C VAL A 307 20.32 7.61 -12.60
N HIS A 308 20.81 7.82 -13.82
CA HIS A 308 20.00 8.42 -14.88
C HIS A 308 19.43 7.34 -15.81
N ILE A 309 18.14 7.46 -16.15
CA ILE A 309 17.44 6.55 -17.07
C ILE A 309 17.05 7.32 -18.32
N SER A 310 17.67 7.02 -19.46
CA SER A 310 17.30 7.65 -20.72
C SER A 310 15.93 7.16 -21.22
N ASP A 311 15.23 7.98 -22.02
CA ASP A 311 13.94 7.58 -22.60
C ASP A 311 14.09 6.36 -23.54
N ALA A 312 15.25 6.16 -24.13
CA ALA A 312 15.56 4.97 -24.91
C ALA A 312 15.58 3.71 -24.02
N MET A 313 16.16 3.81 -22.82
CA MET A 313 16.18 2.71 -21.85
C MET A 313 14.78 2.39 -21.30
N VAL A 314 13.95 3.40 -21.03
CA VAL A 314 12.53 3.19 -20.65
C VAL A 314 11.78 2.42 -21.72
N ARG A 315 11.91 2.82 -22.98
CA ARG A 315 11.28 2.11 -24.11
C ARG A 315 11.79 0.69 -24.27
N LEU A 316 13.09 0.47 -24.08
CA LEU A 316 13.70 -0.83 -24.16
C LEU A 316 13.22 -1.71 -23.00
N CYS A 317 13.16 -1.18 -21.80
CA CYS A 317 12.67 -1.86 -20.59
C CYS A 317 11.25 -2.41 -20.80
N ALA A 318 10.30 -1.58 -21.24
CA ALA A 318 8.92 -2.02 -21.51
C ALA A 318 8.86 -3.14 -22.57
N LYS A 319 9.61 -3.00 -23.67
CA LYS A 319 9.66 -4.01 -24.74
C LYS A 319 10.28 -5.33 -24.29
N LEU A 320 11.37 -5.26 -23.52
CA LEU A 320 12.05 -6.46 -23.03
C LEU A 320 11.21 -7.16 -21.96
N ALA A 321 10.54 -6.41 -21.10
CA ALA A 321 9.62 -6.96 -20.09
C ALA A 321 8.43 -7.68 -20.76
N GLU A 322 7.81 -7.11 -21.78
CA GLU A 322 6.74 -7.79 -22.54
C GLU A 322 7.23 -9.08 -23.19
N ARG A 323 8.44 -9.05 -23.73
CA ARG A 323 8.96 -10.14 -24.53
C ARG A 323 9.47 -11.34 -23.73
N TYR A 324 10.18 -11.08 -22.64
CA TYR A 324 10.92 -12.11 -21.90
C TYR A 324 10.28 -12.52 -20.59
N ILE A 325 9.44 -11.65 -20.00
CA ILE A 325 8.76 -11.92 -18.72
C ILE A 325 7.31 -12.26 -19.03
N THR A 326 6.97 -13.56 -18.99
CA THR A 326 5.65 -14.07 -19.41
C THR A 326 4.76 -14.47 -18.23
N ASP A 327 5.29 -14.57 -17.06
CA ASP A 327 4.62 -14.99 -15.82
C ASP A 327 3.98 -13.83 -15.04
N ARG A 328 4.21 -12.59 -15.45
CA ARG A 328 3.69 -11.36 -14.84
C ARG A 328 3.10 -10.43 -15.88
N PHE A 329 2.34 -9.42 -15.44
CA PHE A 329 1.62 -8.47 -16.28
C PHE A 329 2.26 -7.08 -16.26
N LEU A 330 2.05 -6.31 -17.33
CA LEU A 330 2.39 -4.91 -17.38
C LEU A 330 1.38 -4.09 -16.52
N PRO A 331 1.79 -2.96 -15.92
CA PRO A 331 3.12 -2.35 -15.99
C PRO A 331 4.11 -2.91 -14.95
N ASP A 332 3.66 -3.70 -13.99
CA ASP A 332 4.41 -4.15 -12.80
C ASP A 332 5.76 -4.79 -13.17
N LYS A 333 5.76 -5.79 -14.07
CA LYS A 333 6.98 -6.43 -14.54
C LYS A 333 8.00 -5.47 -15.19
N ALA A 334 7.53 -4.38 -15.80
CA ALA A 334 8.41 -3.39 -16.41
C ALA A 334 8.93 -2.40 -15.37
N ILE A 335 8.14 -2.09 -14.35
CA ILE A 335 8.54 -1.28 -13.19
C ILE A 335 9.62 -2.03 -12.40
N ASP A 336 9.38 -3.30 -12.06
CA ASP A 336 10.34 -4.14 -11.36
C ASP A 336 11.66 -4.28 -12.14
N LEU A 337 11.57 -4.50 -13.47
CA LEU A 337 12.75 -4.57 -14.32
C LEU A 337 13.55 -3.27 -14.32
N MET A 338 12.88 -2.14 -14.35
CA MET A 338 13.52 -0.82 -14.29
C MET A 338 14.20 -0.60 -12.94
N ASP A 339 13.51 -0.90 -11.84
CA ASP A 339 14.01 -0.76 -10.47
C ASP A 339 15.25 -1.62 -10.23
N GLU A 340 15.19 -2.92 -10.55
CA GLU A 340 16.31 -3.84 -10.38
C GLU A 340 17.49 -3.50 -11.29
N SER A 341 17.22 -2.97 -12.49
CA SER A 341 18.29 -2.49 -13.38
C SER A 341 19.00 -1.25 -12.82
N CYS A 342 18.26 -0.34 -12.17
CA CYS A 342 18.83 0.79 -11.44
C CYS A 342 19.69 0.31 -10.27
N ALA A 343 19.20 -0.64 -9.48
CA ALA A 343 19.94 -1.25 -8.40
C ALA A 343 21.23 -1.95 -8.90
N CYS A 344 21.15 -2.67 -10.01
CA CYS A 344 22.30 -3.31 -10.65
C CYS A 344 23.36 -2.28 -11.09
N THR A 345 22.91 -1.15 -11.65
CA THR A 345 23.78 -0.03 -12.04
C THR A 345 24.44 0.63 -10.82
N CYS A 346 23.67 0.84 -9.75
CA CYS A 346 24.17 1.37 -8.49
C CYS A 346 25.29 0.49 -7.90
N LEU A 347 25.07 -0.84 -7.84
CA LEU A 347 26.07 -1.80 -7.35
C LEU A 347 27.33 -1.87 -8.23
N ARG A 348 27.20 -1.63 -9.53
CA ARG A 348 28.33 -1.59 -10.46
C ARG A 348 29.18 -0.33 -10.30
N SER A 349 28.60 0.76 -9.82
CA SER A 349 29.21 2.09 -9.80
C SER A 349 29.74 2.43 -8.41
N PRO A 350 31.06 2.29 -8.17
CA PRO A 350 31.65 2.55 -6.85
C PRO A 350 31.56 4.02 -6.43
N GLU A 351 31.37 4.93 -7.38
CA GLU A 351 31.22 6.37 -7.16
C GLU A 351 29.99 6.69 -6.30
N ILE A 352 28.89 5.95 -6.47
CA ILE A 352 27.66 6.14 -5.68
C ILE A 352 27.90 5.73 -4.22
N SER A 353 28.54 4.58 -4.01
CA SER A 353 28.89 4.12 -2.66
C SER A 353 29.85 5.09 -1.94
N GLN A 354 30.83 5.64 -2.67
CA GLN A 354 31.76 6.64 -2.13
C GLN A 354 31.03 7.93 -1.75
N TYR A 355 30.12 8.38 -2.60
CA TYR A 355 29.28 9.55 -2.32
C TYR A 355 28.43 9.36 -1.05
N ASP A 356 27.80 8.20 -0.88
CA ASP A 356 27.00 7.91 0.31
C ASP A 356 27.86 7.86 1.58
N THR A 357 29.05 7.30 1.49
CA THR A 357 30.00 7.26 2.61
C THR A 357 30.46 8.65 3.02
N GLU A 358 30.81 9.50 2.05
CA GLU A 358 31.24 10.87 2.34
C GLU A 358 30.06 11.74 2.83
N LYS A 359 28.84 11.49 2.35
CA LYS A 359 27.63 12.17 2.85
C LYS A 359 27.34 11.80 4.31
N ALA A 360 27.41 10.53 4.65
CA ALA A 360 27.26 10.07 6.04
C ALA A 360 28.37 10.64 6.95
N ASN A 361 29.61 10.75 6.44
CA ASN A 361 30.71 11.38 7.16
C ASN A 361 30.42 12.87 7.42
N LEU A 362 29.94 13.60 6.41
CA LEU A 362 29.56 15.01 6.58
C LEU A 362 28.45 15.19 7.61
N GLU A 363 27.40 14.36 7.58
CA GLU A 363 26.29 14.38 8.56
C GLU A 363 26.79 14.14 9.99
N GLN A 364 27.78 13.24 10.16
CA GLN A 364 28.42 13.01 11.47
C GLN A 364 29.24 14.21 11.93
N LEU A 365 29.95 14.90 11.01
CA LEU A 365 30.70 16.10 11.34
C LEU A 365 29.77 17.27 11.73
N GLU A 366 28.65 17.43 11.01
CA GLU A 366 27.64 18.45 11.32
C GLU A 366 26.94 18.16 12.67
N ALA A 367 26.69 16.89 12.99
CA ALA A 367 26.17 16.51 14.30
C ALA A 367 27.17 16.82 15.45
N LYS A 368 28.47 16.58 15.23
CA LYS A 368 29.52 16.94 16.19
C LYS A 368 29.66 18.46 16.36
N GLU A 369 29.56 19.24 15.27
CA GLU A 369 29.55 20.69 15.35
C GLU A 369 28.43 21.19 16.24
N LYS A 370 27.18 20.72 16.03
CA LYS A 370 26.04 21.10 16.86
C LYS A 370 26.24 20.71 18.33
N GLN A 371 26.78 19.52 18.62
CA GLN A 371 27.05 19.09 19.98
C GLN A 371 28.11 19.96 20.68
N MET A 372 29.13 20.42 19.93
CA MET A 372 30.16 21.32 20.45
C MET A 372 29.62 22.74 20.69
N GLU A 373 28.71 23.21 19.83
CA GLU A 373 28.08 24.53 20.00
C GLU A 373 27.04 24.55 21.15
N GLU A 374 26.41 23.41 21.47
CA GLU A 374 25.47 23.26 22.59
C GLU A 374 26.17 23.13 23.97
N GLN A 375 27.41 22.71 24.01
CA GLN A 375 28.22 22.63 25.26
C GLN A 375 28.82 23.99 25.61
N THR A 376 28.08 24.77 26.37
CA THR A 376 28.26 26.22 26.63
C THR A 376 29.40 26.59 27.62
N GLU A 377 30.17 25.68 28.21
CA GLU A 377 31.08 26.06 29.30
C GLU A 377 32.57 26.25 28.91
N GLU A 378 33.10 25.61 27.89
CA GLU A 378 34.42 25.89 27.29
C GLU A 378 34.46 25.44 25.82
N VAL A 379 34.20 26.36 24.89
CA VAL A 379 34.29 26.04 23.46
C VAL A 379 35.77 25.97 23.07
N ASP A 380 36.27 24.78 22.73
CA ASP A 380 37.59 24.61 22.14
C ASP A 380 37.59 25.12 20.66
N TYR A 381 37.95 26.39 20.49
CA TYR A 381 37.99 27.05 19.17
C TYR A 381 38.96 26.39 18.20
N GLU A 382 40.01 25.71 18.68
CA GLU A 382 40.98 25.01 17.81
C GLU A 382 40.36 23.70 17.27
N ALA A 383 39.65 22.95 18.09
CA ALA A 383 38.91 21.76 17.68
C ALA A 383 37.77 22.12 16.70
N LEU A 384 37.04 23.21 16.98
CA LEU A 384 35.97 23.69 16.10
C LEU A 384 36.53 24.17 14.74
N ALA A 385 37.66 24.82 14.69
CA ALA A 385 38.30 25.24 13.46
C ALA A 385 38.78 24.06 12.62
N LYS A 386 39.33 23.01 13.25
CA LYS A 386 39.69 21.75 12.58
C LYS A 386 38.47 21.05 12.00
N LEU A 387 37.40 20.94 12.78
CA LEU A 387 36.13 20.29 12.36
C LEU A 387 35.51 21.05 11.18
N LYS A 388 35.48 22.38 11.20
CA LYS A 388 35.03 23.19 10.05
C LYS A 388 35.93 23.01 8.81
N GLY A 389 37.24 22.87 8.99
CA GLY A 389 38.16 22.52 7.91
C GLY A 389 37.89 21.18 7.28
N ASP A 390 37.59 20.16 8.11
CA ASP A 390 37.25 18.82 7.62
C ASP A 390 35.87 18.80 6.92
N MET A 391 34.89 19.56 7.40
CA MET A 391 33.61 19.74 6.73
C MET A 391 33.72 20.39 5.35
N ILE A 392 34.58 21.41 5.20
CA ILE A 392 34.82 22.03 3.90
C ILE A 392 35.44 21.01 2.94
N ARG A 393 36.46 20.26 3.37
CA ARG A 393 37.06 19.20 2.56
C ARG A 393 36.07 18.11 2.17
N ALA A 394 35.18 17.68 3.09
CA ALA A 394 34.13 16.72 2.82
C ALA A 394 33.12 17.28 1.79
N LYS A 395 32.73 18.56 1.90
CA LYS A 395 31.84 19.23 0.93
C LYS A 395 32.48 19.31 -0.46
N ASP A 396 33.78 19.65 -0.55
CA ASP A 396 34.48 19.69 -1.84
C ASP A 396 34.55 18.31 -2.50
N ARG A 397 34.87 17.26 -1.72
CA ARG A 397 34.86 15.88 -2.22
C ARG A 397 33.46 15.43 -2.66
N LEU A 398 32.43 15.79 -1.91
CA LEU A 398 31.03 15.49 -2.29
C LEU A 398 30.67 16.17 -3.60
N ALA A 399 31.09 17.43 -3.82
CA ALA A 399 30.84 18.14 -5.07
C ALA A 399 31.54 17.50 -6.29
N GLU A 400 32.73 16.95 -6.09
CA GLU A 400 33.44 16.21 -7.15
C GLU A 400 32.76 14.84 -7.42
N LEU A 401 32.38 14.08 -6.37
CA LEU A 401 31.68 12.81 -6.49
C LEU A 401 30.31 12.99 -7.11
N GLN A 402 29.58 14.07 -6.75
CA GLN A 402 28.27 14.37 -7.34
C GLN A 402 28.35 14.48 -8.86
N LYS A 403 29.36 15.16 -9.40
CA LYS A 403 29.56 15.27 -10.86
C LYS A 403 29.79 13.91 -11.54
N LYS A 404 30.41 12.96 -10.84
CA LYS A 404 30.61 11.60 -11.37
C LYS A 404 29.33 10.78 -11.24
N VAL A 405 28.61 10.89 -10.14
CA VAL A 405 27.32 10.23 -9.93
C VAL A 405 26.29 10.69 -10.95
N ASP A 406 26.23 11.98 -11.27
CA ASP A 406 25.31 12.53 -12.28
C ASP A 406 25.55 11.97 -13.70
N GLN A 407 26.71 11.36 -13.96
CA GLN A 407 27.04 10.71 -15.22
C GLN A 407 26.69 9.21 -15.26
N VAL A 408 26.31 8.62 -14.11
CA VAL A 408 25.98 7.21 -14.05
C VAL A 408 24.63 6.97 -14.71
N GLN A 409 24.64 6.11 -15.74
CA GLN A 409 23.43 5.78 -16.51
C GLN A 409 23.16 4.28 -16.53
N VAL A 410 21.88 3.93 -16.54
CA VAL A 410 21.43 2.56 -16.79
C VAL A 410 21.74 2.18 -18.24
N THR A 411 22.33 1.01 -18.44
CA THR A 411 22.72 0.50 -19.76
C THR A 411 21.87 -0.69 -20.18
N GLU A 412 21.87 -1.02 -21.47
CA GLU A 412 21.22 -2.21 -22.02
C GLU A 412 21.82 -3.50 -21.40
N ALA A 413 23.11 -3.48 -21.02
CA ALA A 413 23.75 -4.60 -20.37
C ALA A 413 23.17 -4.87 -18.97
N ASP A 414 22.79 -3.82 -18.22
CA ASP A 414 22.17 -3.95 -16.91
C ASP A 414 20.78 -4.57 -17.04
N LEU A 415 19.93 -4.09 -18.00
CA LEU A 415 18.64 -4.70 -18.30
C LEU A 415 18.77 -6.18 -18.70
N ALA A 416 19.70 -6.49 -19.59
CA ALA A 416 19.91 -7.85 -20.07
C ALA A 416 20.40 -8.78 -18.93
N LYS A 417 21.21 -8.27 -18.02
CA LYS A 417 21.69 -9.01 -16.85
C LYS A 417 20.55 -9.37 -15.90
N VAL A 418 19.65 -8.42 -15.61
CA VAL A 418 18.48 -8.66 -14.74
C VAL A 418 17.54 -9.68 -15.39
N ILE A 419 17.23 -9.54 -16.68
CA ILE A 419 16.38 -10.51 -17.39
C ILE A 419 17.03 -11.89 -17.39
N ALA A 420 18.35 -11.97 -17.58
CA ALA A 420 19.07 -13.24 -17.53
C ALA A 420 18.99 -13.90 -16.15
N LEU A 421 19.01 -13.13 -15.06
CA LEU A 421 18.81 -13.62 -13.69
C LEU A 421 17.40 -14.18 -13.49
N TRP A 422 16.38 -13.51 -14.01
CA TRP A 422 14.99 -13.94 -13.81
C TRP A 422 14.56 -15.10 -14.70
N THR A 423 15.01 -15.09 -15.98
CA THR A 423 14.54 -16.05 -16.99
C THR A 423 15.52 -17.17 -17.28
N GLY A 424 16.76 -17.04 -16.82
CA GLY A 424 17.85 -17.97 -17.18
C GLY A 424 18.34 -17.83 -18.62
N ILE A 425 17.83 -16.86 -19.41
CA ILE A 425 18.26 -16.61 -20.80
C ILE A 425 19.58 -15.85 -20.79
N PRO A 426 20.66 -16.34 -21.43
CA PRO A 426 21.95 -15.64 -21.44
C PRO A 426 21.84 -14.20 -21.94
N ALA A 427 22.46 -13.24 -21.22
CA ALA A 427 22.42 -11.81 -21.55
C ALA A 427 22.87 -11.50 -22.99
N SER A 428 23.83 -12.23 -23.53
CA SER A 428 24.28 -12.12 -24.92
C SER A 428 23.17 -12.36 -25.94
N LYS A 429 22.22 -13.27 -25.63
CA LYS A 429 21.08 -13.55 -26.50
C LYS A 429 20.00 -12.48 -26.42
N ILE A 430 19.95 -11.73 -25.34
CA ILE A 430 19.00 -10.62 -25.12
C ILE A 430 19.46 -9.37 -25.87
N GLN A 431 20.77 -9.11 -25.85
CA GLN A 431 21.40 -7.96 -26.52
C GLN A 431 21.48 -8.08 -28.05
N GLU A 432 21.47 -9.32 -28.59
CA GLU A 432 21.43 -9.48 -30.03
C GLU A 432 20.15 -8.90 -30.66
N THR A 433 20.29 -7.93 -31.53
CA THR A 433 19.15 -7.36 -32.24
C THR A 433 18.44 -8.44 -33.06
N GLU A 434 17.08 -8.43 -33.06
CA GLU A 434 16.30 -9.38 -33.87
C GLU A 434 16.70 -9.37 -35.32
N TYR A 435 17.10 -8.19 -35.81
CA TYR A 435 17.53 -8.01 -37.20
C TYR A 435 18.80 -8.83 -37.52
N THR A 436 19.78 -8.79 -36.62
CA THR A 436 21.03 -9.56 -36.75
C THR A 436 20.76 -11.07 -36.74
N LYS A 437 19.87 -11.52 -35.83
CA LYS A 437 19.45 -12.94 -35.77
C LYS A 437 18.70 -13.37 -37.03
N LEU A 438 17.83 -12.51 -37.58
CA LEU A 438 17.08 -12.78 -38.76
C LEU A 438 17.98 -12.81 -40.02
N ILE A 439 18.99 -11.98 -40.08
CA ILE A 439 19.96 -12.01 -41.19
C ILE A 439 20.75 -13.34 -41.15
N ALA A 440 21.29 -13.69 -39.99
CA ALA A 440 22.11 -14.88 -39.82
C ALA A 440 21.31 -16.21 -39.74
N LEU A 441 19.95 -16.15 -39.71
CA LEU A 441 19.10 -17.33 -39.51
C LEU A 441 19.34 -18.40 -40.58
N GLU A 442 19.46 -18.00 -41.84
CA GLU A 442 19.65 -18.93 -42.97
C GLU A 442 20.99 -19.65 -42.86
N ASP A 443 22.06 -18.93 -42.56
CA ASP A 443 23.40 -19.47 -42.39
C ASP A 443 23.49 -20.42 -41.19
N HIS A 444 22.88 -20.05 -40.06
CA HIS A 444 22.80 -20.91 -38.89
C HIS A 444 22.02 -22.22 -39.12
N LEU A 445 20.94 -22.16 -39.92
CA LEU A 445 20.18 -23.34 -40.29
C LEU A 445 20.97 -24.23 -41.23
N LYS A 446 21.62 -23.68 -42.29
CA LYS A 446 22.47 -24.42 -43.22
C LYS A 446 23.68 -25.07 -42.56
N ALA A 447 24.23 -24.47 -41.51
CA ALA A 447 25.31 -25.06 -40.77
C ALA A 447 24.94 -26.36 -40.00
N ARG A 448 23.63 -26.52 -39.69
CA ARG A 448 23.10 -27.67 -38.95
C ARG A 448 22.36 -28.70 -39.80
N VAL A 449 21.71 -28.25 -40.88
CA VAL A 449 20.90 -29.07 -41.77
C VAL A 449 21.63 -29.19 -43.08
N ILE A 450 22.22 -30.33 -43.32
CA ILE A 450 23.03 -30.61 -44.54
C ILE A 450 22.14 -31.21 -45.62
N GLY A 451 22.25 -30.72 -46.83
CA GLY A 451 21.57 -31.29 -48.01
C GLY A 451 20.11 -30.90 -48.22
N GLN A 452 19.59 -29.89 -47.46
CA GLN A 452 18.21 -29.38 -47.59
C GLN A 452 18.19 -27.86 -47.82
N ASP A 453 19.09 -27.32 -48.63
CA ASP A 453 19.32 -25.88 -48.78
C ASP A 453 18.10 -25.13 -49.30
N GLU A 454 17.30 -25.71 -50.19
CA GLU A 454 16.08 -25.09 -50.73
C GLU A 454 15.00 -24.97 -49.64
N ALA A 455 14.77 -26.03 -48.88
CA ALA A 455 13.80 -26.05 -47.77
C ALA A 455 14.18 -25.07 -46.68
N VAL A 456 15.46 -25.02 -46.28
CA VAL A 456 16.02 -24.09 -45.29
C VAL A 456 15.87 -22.64 -45.76
N SER A 457 16.19 -22.36 -47.03
CA SER A 457 16.06 -21.02 -47.61
C SER A 457 14.59 -20.55 -47.64
N ALA A 458 13.66 -21.43 -48.05
CA ALA A 458 12.23 -21.16 -48.05
C ALA A 458 11.71 -20.88 -46.64
N LEU A 459 12.09 -21.70 -45.64
CA LEU A 459 11.76 -21.52 -44.24
C LEU A 459 12.28 -20.18 -43.71
N ALA A 460 13.57 -19.88 -43.92
CA ALA A 460 14.19 -18.65 -43.47
C ALA A 460 13.51 -17.41 -44.07
N LYS A 461 13.19 -17.42 -45.36
CA LYS A 461 12.44 -16.35 -46.02
C LYS A 461 11.04 -16.17 -45.48
N ALA A 462 10.32 -17.24 -45.19
CA ALA A 462 8.99 -17.16 -44.60
C ALA A 462 9.02 -16.60 -43.14
N ILE A 463 9.96 -17.04 -42.32
CA ILE A 463 10.18 -16.50 -40.97
C ILE A 463 10.56 -15.01 -41.04
N LYS A 464 11.49 -14.64 -41.92
CA LYS A 464 11.87 -13.22 -42.13
C LYS A 464 10.64 -12.37 -42.48
N ARG A 465 9.77 -12.82 -43.42
CA ARG A 465 8.54 -12.12 -43.81
C ARG A 465 7.54 -11.98 -42.62
N THR A 466 7.36 -13.01 -41.84
CA THR A 466 6.45 -13.00 -40.70
C THR A 466 6.95 -12.06 -39.58
N ARG A 467 8.25 -11.95 -39.37
CA ARG A 467 8.87 -11.10 -38.34
C ARG A 467 9.00 -9.63 -38.74
N VAL A 468 9.17 -9.30 -40.02
CA VAL A 468 9.25 -7.91 -40.51
C VAL A 468 7.90 -7.20 -40.50
N GLN A 469 6.80 -7.90 -40.17
CA GLN A 469 5.45 -7.37 -39.93
C GLN A 469 5.01 -6.23 -40.86
N LEU A 470 4.61 -6.57 -42.07
CA LEU A 470 3.85 -5.67 -42.93
C LEU A 470 2.33 -5.71 -42.67
N THR A 471 1.89 -6.50 -41.66
CA THR A 471 0.46 -6.67 -41.32
C THR A 471 0.23 -6.68 -39.80
N ASN A 472 -0.77 -5.94 -39.35
CA ASN A 472 -1.15 -5.74 -37.92
C ASN A 472 -1.67 -6.99 -37.17
N LYS A 473 -1.63 -8.19 -37.75
CA LYS A 473 -2.11 -9.42 -37.12
C LYS A 473 -0.94 -10.36 -36.82
N ARG A 474 -0.56 -10.50 -35.56
CA ARG A 474 0.41 -11.49 -35.07
C ARG A 474 -0.19 -12.90 -35.20
N ARG A 475 0.01 -13.55 -36.34
CA ARG A 475 -0.28 -14.99 -36.51
C ARG A 475 1.04 -15.76 -36.52
N PRO A 476 1.16 -16.87 -35.79
CA PRO A 476 2.32 -17.75 -35.88
C PRO A 476 2.44 -18.31 -37.28
N ALA A 477 3.67 -18.39 -37.78
CA ALA A 477 3.93 -19.04 -39.07
C ALA A 477 3.79 -20.56 -38.88
N SER A 478 2.91 -21.18 -39.67
CA SER A 478 2.73 -22.64 -39.70
C SER A 478 3.37 -23.22 -40.94
N PHE A 479 4.13 -24.28 -40.78
CA PHE A 479 4.85 -24.94 -41.86
C PHE A 479 4.46 -26.42 -41.92
N ILE A 480 4.30 -26.95 -43.13
CA ILE A 480 4.11 -28.38 -43.39
C ILE A 480 5.26 -28.82 -44.28
N PHE A 481 6.06 -29.75 -43.79
CA PHE A 481 7.13 -30.37 -44.56
C PHE A 481 6.58 -31.66 -45.18
N VAL A 482 6.65 -31.77 -46.49
CA VAL A 482 6.16 -32.92 -47.24
C VAL A 482 7.33 -33.48 -48.08
N GLY A 483 7.57 -34.75 -47.95
CA GLY A 483 8.61 -35.44 -48.70
C GLY A 483 8.41 -36.95 -48.63
N PRO A 484 9.12 -37.71 -49.50
CA PRO A 484 9.11 -39.16 -49.37
C PRO A 484 9.71 -39.60 -48.04
N THR A 485 9.09 -40.58 -47.39
CA THR A 485 9.66 -41.23 -46.22
C THR A 485 10.91 -42.02 -46.61
N VAL A 486 12.00 -41.78 -45.89
CA VAL A 486 13.23 -42.58 -46.06
C VAL A 486 13.09 -43.87 -45.26
#